data_f26cba24b489c164692e4b78a9284b95
#
_entry.id   f26cba24b489c164692e4b78a9284b95
#
_cell.length_a   1.000
_cell.length_b   1.000
_cell.length_c   1.000
_cell.angle_alpha   90.00
_cell.angle_beta   90.00
_cell.angle_gamma   90.00
#
_symmetry.space_group_name_H-M   'P 1'
#
loop_
_entity.id
_entity.type
_entity.pdbx_description
1 polymer ?
#
loop_
_entity_poly.entity_id
_entity_poly.type
_entity_poly.pdbx_seq_one_letter_code
_entity_poly.pdbx_strand_id
1 'polypeptide(L)'
;MSRLDVRSMALLATAHVADDLNQSFIPALLPYLIVQWHISHATAGTLVLCQAISSSVVQPAIGHLADRRSMPWLIPLGLLLAGGGVAALGVISVLPLLFVAALISGIGVAMFHPEAARFANYVSGEKKASGMRWFTVGGNLGFAVGPAFATAVLAAFGLRGTALAALPVLVVATIVGFELRRLSSFAPKRGKTRRSLGNDDWTAFGKLSAFVIVRSMAYLGMVAFIPLYVVEVLHGSPAAGGLTDTAFLLSGALGTIAGGPIADRVGRKPVLLWSTGGTVVLVCTLVALTRGGGPLWLAVGMLIVTGFVLVASQASFVVLGQEYLPNRVGFASGVTLGLAVSLGGSLSPALGAIADAHGVDATLLTTAALALAGTIIGFTLPKEPRRYAAVPATVTTPDDAGLLGSDVRPLSR
;
A
#
# COMPACT_ATOMS: atom_id res chain seq x y z
N MET A 1 10.79 -24.41 18.75
CA MET A 1 10.90 -23.63 17.51
C MET A 1 9.55 -23.67 16.82
N SER A 2 8.81 -22.56 16.75
CA SER A 2 7.45 -22.55 16.20
C SER A 2 7.50 -22.49 14.66
N ARG A 3 6.85 -23.47 14.01
CA ARG A 3 6.64 -23.47 12.56
C ARG A 3 5.60 -22.38 12.20
N LEU A 4 5.60 -21.92 10.94
CA LEU A 4 4.53 -21.07 10.40
C LEU A 4 3.19 -21.78 10.60
N ASP A 5 2.23 -21.13 11.28
CA ASP A 5 0.84 -21.61 11.34
C ASP A 5 0.09 -21.20 10.08
N VAL A 6 0.01 -22.12 9.13
CA VAL A 6 -0.57 -21.90 7.80
C VAL A 6 -2.04 -21.50 7.87
N ARG A 7 -2.82 -22.12 8.80
CA ARG A 7 -4.26 -21.84 8.96
C ARG A 7 -4.49 -20.40 9.42
N SER A 8 -3.82 -19.96 10.48
CA SER A 8 -3.94 -18.59 10.98
C SER A 8 -3.38 -17.57 9.98
N MET A 9 -2.31 -17.91 9.25
CA MET A 9 -1.78 -17.03 8.20
C MET A 9 -2.74 -16.89 7.03
N ALA A 10 -3.34 -17.99 6.55
CA ALA A 10 -4.35 -17.95 5.49
C ALA A 10 -5.57 -17.11 5.90
N LEU A 11 -6.04 -17.26 7.15
CA LEU A 11 -7.13 -16.44 7.68
C LEU A 11 -6.77 -14.95 7.70
N LEU A 12 -5.58 -14.58 8.19
CA LEU A 12 -5.13 -13.18 8.23
C LEU A 12 -4.89 -12.61 6.83
N ALA A 13 -4.38 -13.41 5.90
CA ALA A 13 -4.24 -13.00 4.50
C ALA A 13 -5.60 -12.77 3.84
N THR A 14 -6.58 -13.66 4.07
CA THR A 14 -7.96 -13.49 3.59
C THR A 14 -8.63 -12.26 4.22
N ALA A 15 -8.36 -12.00 5.51
CA ALA A 15 -8.83 -10.80 6.18
C ALA A 15 -8.24 -9.53 5.54
N HIS A 16 -6.98 -9.56 5.14
CA HIS A 16 -6.34 -8.46 4.44
C HIS A 16 -6.91 -8.25 3.03
N VAL A 17 -7.23 -9.35 2.30
CA VAL A 17 -7.99 -9.25 1.02
C VAL A 17 -9.30 -8.51 1.25
N ALA A 18 -10.08 -8.88 2.28
CA ALA A 18 -11.39 -8.30 2.54
C ALA A 18 -11.31 -6.82 2.96
N ASP A 19 -10.27 -6.43 3.72
CA ASP A 19 -10.04 -5.05 4.13
C ASP A 19 -9.69 -4.16 2.94
N ASP A 20 -8.65 -4.54 2.19
CA ASP A 20 -8.12 -3.73 1.09
C ASP A 20 -9.03 -3.69 -0.13
N LEU A 21 -9.89 -4.70 -0.33
CA LEU A 21 -10.97 -4.67 -1.31
C LEU A 21 -11.89 -3.46 -1.06
N ASN A 22 -12.22 -3.16 0.20
CA ASN A 22 -13.04 -2.01 0.55
C ASN A 22 -12.27 -0.69 0.45
N GLN A 23 -10.96 -0.70 0.66
CA GLN A 23 -10.14 0.50 0.53
C GLN A 23 -10.09 1.02 -0.91
N SER A 24 -9.99 0.14 -1.89
CA SER A 24 -9.94 0.49 -3.32
C SER A 24 -11.34 0.62 -3.98
N PHE A 25 -12.41 0.38 -3.25
CA PHE A 25 -13.78 0.45 -3.75
C PHE A 25 -14.21 1.89 -4.08
N ILE A 26 -13.84 2.87 -3.22
CA ILE A 26 -14.30 4.26 -3.34
C ILE A 26 -13.90 4.91 -4.67
N PRO A 27 -12.67 4.79 -5.20
CA PRO A 27 -12.34 5.32 -6.51
C PRO A 27 -13.27 4.85 -7.64
N ALA A 28 -13.63 3.57 -7.65
CA ALA A 28 -14.54 3.01 -8.65
C ALA A 28 -16.01 3.54 -8.52
N LEU A 29 -16.38 4.04 -7.33
CA LEU A 29 -17.66 4.69 -7.10
C LEU A 29 -17.75 6.11 -7.66
N LEU A 30 -16.62 6.83 -7.81
CA LEU A 30 -16.64 8.27 -8.10
C LEU A 30 -17.50 8.65 -9.32
N PRO A 31 -17.41 7.96 -10.48
CA PRO A 31 -18.25 8.30 -11.62
C PRO A 31 -19.75 8.20 -11.33
N TYR A 32 -20.15 7.22 -10.53
CA TYR A 32 -21.56 7.02 -10.15
C TYR A 32 -22.03 8.07 -9.16
N LEU A 33 -21.18 8.45 -8.18
CA LEU A 33 -21.52 9.44 -7.17
C LEU A 33 -21.62 10.85 -7.78
N ILE A 34 -20.70 11.20 -8.70
CA ILE A 34 -20.73 12.49 -9.41
C ILE A 34 -22.05 12.65 -10.15
N VAL A 35 -22.47 11.64 -10.91
CA VAL A 35 -23.74 11.68 -11.67
C VAL A 35 -24.95 11.70 -10.73
N GLN A 36 -24.98 10.84 -9.71
CA GLN A 36 -26.14 10.72 -8.81
C GLN A 36 -26.36 11.96 -7.94
N TRP A 37 -25.26 12.57 -7.47
CA TRP A 37 -25.32 13.68 -6.52
C TRP A 37 -25.07 15.05 -7.14
N HIS A 38 -24.76 15.10 -8.45
CA HIS A 38 -24.37 16.32 -9.17
C HIS A 38 -23.26 17.10 -8.44
N ILE A 39 -22.27 16.35 -7.88
CA ILE A 39 -21.13 16.92 -7.14
C ILE A 39 -19.94 17.13 -8.08
N SER A 40 -19.09 18.09 -7.71
CA SER A 40 -17.83 18.34 -8.44
C SER A 40 -16.81 17.22 -8.20
N HIS A 41 -15.80 17.12 -9.06
CA HIS A 41 -14.67 16.19 -8.89
C HIS A 41 -13.90 16.50 -7.60
N ALA A 42 -13.77 17.78 -7.21
CA ALA A 42 -13.17 18.17 -5.94
C ALA A 42 -13.92 17.58 -4.75
N THR A 43 -15.26 17.64 -4.78
CA THR A 43 -16.11 17.05 -3.74
C THR A 43 -15.99 15.53 -3.72
N ALA A 44 -15.98 14.89 -4.88
CA ALA A 44 -15.78 13.45 -5.02
C ALA A 44 -14.38 13.03 -4.51
N GLY A 45 -13.32 13.78 -4.86
CA GLY A 45 -11.96 13.57 -4.36
C GLY A 45 -11.85 13.72 -2.83
N THR A 46 -12.74 14.54 -2.21
CA THR A 46 -12.79 14.68 -0.76
C THR A 46 -13.30 13.39 -0.07
N LEU A 47 -14.10 12.55 -0.72
CA LEU A 47 -14.46 11.23 -0.18
C LEU A 47 -13.21 10.31 -0.07
N VAL A 48 -12.36 10.31 -1.10
CA VAL A 48 -11.09 9.58 -1.09
C VAL A 48 -10.18 10.12 0.02
N LEU A 49 -10.10 11.46 0.15
CA LEU A 49 -9.36 12.09 1.24
C LEU A 49 -9.87 11.67 2.63
N CYS A 50 -11.17 11.65 2.84
CA CYS A 50 -11.76 11.26 4.12
C CYS A 50 -11.33 9.85 4.54
N GLN A 51 -11.40 8.89 3.62
CA GLN A 51 -10.94 7.53 3.87
C GLN A 51 -9.43 7.50 4.13
N ALA A 52 -8.64 8.16 3.28
CA ALA A 52 -7.17 8.15 3.39
C ALA A 52 -6.70 8.83 4.68
N ILE A 53 -7.22 10.00 5.05
CA ILE A 53 -6.77 10.74 6.24
C ILE A 53 -7.17 10.03 7.53
N SER A 54 -8.39 9.47 7.59
CA SER A 54 -8.85 8.75 8.79
C SER A 54 -8.07 7.46 8.99
N SER A 55 -7.74 6.72 7.90
CA SER A 55 -6.88 5.54 8.01
C SER A 55 -5.50 5.90 8.51
N SER A 56 -4.94 7.02 8.09
CA SER A 56 -3.56 7.42 8.30
C SER A 56 -3.27 8.02 9.66
N VAL A 57 -4.14 8.95 10.08
CA VAL A 57 -3.98 9.66 11.35
C VAL A 57 -4.25 8.73 12.53
N VAL A 58 -5.23 7.84 12.37
CA VAL A 58 -5.64 6.91 13.43
C VAL A 58 -4.68 5.72 13.56
N GLN A 59 -4.09 5.25 12.45
CA GLN A 59 -3.26 4.04 12.42
C GLN A 59 -2.03 4.08 13.36
N PRO A 60 -1.23 5.15 13.45
CA PRO A 60 -0.13 5.24 14.42
C PRO A 60 -0.59 5.20 15.87
N ALA A 61 -1.73 5.83 16.17
CA ALA A 61 -2.31 5.83 17.53
C ALA A 61 -2.76 4.42 17.93
N ILE A 62 -3.45 3.71 17.03
CA ILE A 62 -3.85 2.32 17.20
C ILE A 62 -2.61 1.42 17.32
N GLY A 63 -1.59 1.58 16.48
CA GLY A 63 -0.33 0.83 16.54
C GLY A 63 0.36 0.99 17.88
N HIS A 64 0.48 2.24 18.36
CA HIS A 64 1.06 2.51 19.69
C HIS A 64 0.27 1.87 20.85
N LEU A 65 -1.06 1.90 20.77
CA LEU A 65 -1.92 1.27 21.78
C LEU A 65 -1.79 -0.26 21.72
N ALA A 66 -1.76 -0.82 20.52
CA ALA A 66 -1.59 -2.25 20.27
C ALA A 66 -0.21 -2.76 20.74
N ASP A 67 0.85 -1.95 20.67
CA ASP A 67 2.17 -2.30 21.21
C ASP A 67 2.16 -2.41 22.75
N ARG A 68 1.29 -1.65 23.40
CA ARG A 68 1.13 -1.69 24.88
C ARG A 68 0.22 -2.80 25.35
N ARG A 69 -0.87 -3.06 24.60
CA ARG A 69 -1.88 -4.07 24.92
C ARG A 69 -2.25 -4.85 23.67
N SER A 70 -2.27 -6.17 23.73
CA SER A 70 -2.80 -6.98 22.63
C SER A 70 -4.31 -6.80 22.55
N MET A 71 -4.80 -6.38 21.38
CA MET A 71 -6.21 -6.09 21.14
C MET A 71 -6.70 -6.81 19.86
N PRO A 72 -6.68 -8.15 19.84
CA PRO A 72 -7.01 -8.91 18.63
C PRO A 72 -8.44 -8.66 18.11
N TRP A 73 -9.35 -8.17 18.96
CA TRP A 73 -10.70 -7.76 18.60
C TRP A 73 -10.74 -6.55 17.62
N LEU A 74 -9.63 -5.78 17.52
CA LEU A 74 -9.53 -4.72 16.52
C LEU A 74 -9.56 -5.25 15.09
N ILE A 75 -9.10 -6.48 14.86
CA ILE A 75 -9.10 -7.09 13.53
C ILE A 75 -10.54 -7.24 12.99
N PRO A 76 -11.46 -8.00 13.63
CA PRO A 76 -12.82 -8.12 13.12
C PRO A 76 -13.61 -6.80 13.19
N LEU A 77 -13.42 -5.95 14.20
CA LEU A 77 -14.10 -4.67 14.27
C LEU A 77 -13.62 -3.72 13.15
N GLY A 78 -12.31 -3.69 12.86
CA GLY A 78 -11.75 -2.92 11.75
C GLY A 78 -12.38 -3.31 10.41
N LEU A 79 -12.44 -4.62 10.13
CA LEU A 79 -13.11 -5.15 8.94
C LEU A 79 -14.56 -4.66 8.84
N LEU A 80 -15.34 -4.79 9.92
CA LEU A 80 -16.76 -4.39 9.94
C LEU A 80 -16.94 -2.88 9.68
N LEU A 81 -16.07 -2.03 10.24
CA LEU A 81 -16.12 -0.59 10.01
C LEU A 81 -15.66 -0.25 8.58
N ALA A 82 -14.60 -0.90 8.07
CA ALA A 82 -14.11 -0.66 6.71
C ALA A 82 -15.20 -0.98 5.68
N GLY A 83 -15.72 -2.20 5.69
CA GLY A 83 -16.77 -2.62 4.75
C GLY A 83 -18.15 -1.99 5.02
N GLY A 84 -18.51 -1.76 6.29
CA GLY A 84 -19.75 -1.10 6.66
C GLY A 84 -19.79 0.35 6.18
N GLY A 85 -18.67 1.08 6.29
CA GLY A 85 -18.56 2.44 5.76
C GLY A 85 -18.74 2.48 4.24
N VAL A 86 -18.08 1.59 3.50
CA VAL A 86 -18.25 1.48 2.03
C VAL A 86 -19.68 1.07 1.66
N ALA A 87 -20.23 0.07 2.35
CA ALA A 87 -21.60 -0.38 2.10
C ALA A 87 -22.64 0.73 2.28
N ALA A 88 -22.41 1.63 3.22
CA ALA A 88 -23.28 2.76 3.50
C ALA A 88 -23.31 3.81 2.38
N LEU A 89 -22.24 3.96 1.59
CA LEU A 89 -22.11 5.02 0.58
C LEU A 89 -23.21 5.01 -0.49
N GLY A 90 -23.72 3.85 -0.87
CA GLY A 90 -24.76 3.75 -1.91
C GLY A 90 -26.19 3.70 -1.38
N VAL A 91 -26.39 3.68 -0.05
CA VAL A 91 -27.73 3.65 0.57
C VAL A 91 -28.04 4.94 1.33
N ILE A 92 -27.03 5.77 1.63
CA ILE A 92 -27.19 7.08 2.25
C ILE A 92 -27.83 8.05 1.24
N SER A 93 -28.80 8.83 1.71
CA SER A 93 -29.50 9.85 0.92
C SER A 93 -29.14 11.30 1.31
N VAL A 94 -28.14 11.51 2.16
CA VAL A 94 -27.70 12.81 2.67
C VAL A 94 -26.21 12.99 2.42
N LEU A 95 -25.85 13.96 1.57
CA LEU A 95 -24.46 14.15 1.12
C LEU A 95 -23.41 14.25 2.24
N PRO A 96 -23.58 15.03 3.33
CA PRO A 96 -22.61 15.06 4.43
C PRO A 96 -22.35 13.69 5.08
N LEU A 97 -23.32 12.80 5.10
CA LEU A 97 -23.18 11.47 5.69
C LEU A 97 -22.30 10.54 4.82
N LEU A 98 -22.14 10.83 3.52
CA LEU A 98 -21.18 10.09 2.69
C LEU A 98 -19.75 10.31 3.19
N PHE A 99 -19.38 11.52 3.59
CA PHE A 99 -18.07 11.82 4.15
C PHE A 99 -17.86 11.12 5.49
N VAL A 100 -18.89 11.08 6.33
CA VAL A 100 -18.86 10.33 7.61
C VAL A 100 -18.65 8.83 7.33
N ALA A 101 -19.35 8.27 6.36
CA ALA A 101 -19.22 6.86 5.98
C ALA A 101 -17.79 6.55 5.46
N ALA A 102 -17.21 7.44 4.65
CA ALA A 102 -15.83 7.31 4.17
C ALA A 102 -14.81 7.41 5.33
N LEU A 103 -15.03 8.33 6.30
CA LEU A 103 -14.20 8.43 7.51
C LEU A 103 -14.28 7.15 8.35
N ILE A 104 -15.49 6.60 8.56
CA ILE A 104 -15.70 5.34 9.29
C ILE A 104 -14.96 4.19 8.60
N SER A 105 -15.05 4.11 7.27
CA SER A 105 -14.32 3.12 6.49
C SER A 105 -12.82 3.23 6.74
N GLY A 106 -12.23 4.43 6.65
CA GLY A 106 -10.80 4.63 6.91
C GLY A 106 -10.38 4.32 8.35
N ILE A 107 -11.21 4.65 9.35
CA ILE A 107 -10.96 4.25 10.74
C ILE A 107 -10.92 2.71 10.86
N GLY A 108 -11.80 2.00 10.16
CA GLY A 108 -11.80 0.54 10.10
C GLY A 108 -10.47 0.00 9.59
N VAL A 109 -10.00 0.52 8.46
CA VAL A 109 -8.69 0.21 7.86
C VAL A 109 -7.55 0.46 8.85
N ALA A 110 -7.59 1.62 9.56
CA ALA A 110 -6.59 1.98 10.57
C ALA A 110 -6.55 1.02 11.77
N MET A 111 -7.70 0.48 12.15
CA MET A 111 -7.80 -0.49 13.27
C MET A 111 -7.30 -1.87 12.85
N PHE A 112 -7.57 -2.28 11.61
CA PHE A 112 -7.21 -3.59 11.08
C PHE A 112 -5.70 -3.75 10.90
N HIS A 113 -5.06 -2.87 10.13
CA HIS A 113 -3.71 -3.08 9.63
C HIS A 113 -2.63 -3.31 10.70
N PRO A 114 -2.47 -2.48 11.76
CA PRO A 114 -1.39 -2.67 12.72
C PRO A 114 -1.51 -3.98 13.48
N GLU A 115 -2.73 -4.32 13.89
CA GLU A 115 -2.98 -5.50 14.69
C GLU A 115 -2.89 -6.77 13.84
N ALA A 116 -3.49 -6.77 12.64
CA ALA A 116 -3.42 -7.90 11.72
C ALA A 116 -1.97 -8.20 11.29
N ALA A 117 -1.18 -7.16 10.94
CA ALA A 117 0.23 -7.30 10.61
C ALA A 117 1.05 -7.85 11.79
N ARG A 118 0.76 -7.42 13.01
CA ARG A 118 1.39 -7.93 14.22
C ARG A 118 1.09 -9.41 14.44
N PHE A 119 -0.17 -9.83 14.31
CA PHE A 119 -0.53 -11.23 14.42
C PHE A 119 0.02 -12.07 13.27
N ALA A 120 0.05 -11.55 12.03
CA ALA A 120 0.73 -12.19 10.90
C ALA A 120 2.21 -12.45 11.20
N ASN A 121 2.88 -11.50 11.85
CA ASN A 121 4.26 -11.70 12.31
C ASN A 121 4.38 -12.78 13.39
N TYR A 122 3.43 -12.86 14.34
CA TYR A 122 3.46 -13.86 15.41
C TYR A 122 3.24 -15.27 14.87
N VAL A 123 2.21 -15.49 14.03
CA VAL A 123 1.91 -16.79 13.44
C VAL A 123 2.94 -17.26 12.43
N SER A 124 3.80 -16.37 11.94
CA SER A 124 4.94 -16.67 11.05
C SER A 124 6.02 -17.52 11.72
N GLY A 125 6.06 -17.55 13.06
CA GLY A 125 7.10 -18.27 13.79
C GLY A 125 8.50 -17.82 13.38
N GLU A 126 9.37 -18.75 12.99
CA GLU A 126 10.72 -18.45 12.50
C GLU A 126 10.75 -17.98 11.04
N LYS A 127 9.73 -18.29 10.25
CA LYS A 127 9.64 -17.94 8.83
C LYS A 127 9.00 -16.55 8.62
N LYS A 128 9.50 -15.53 9.33
CA LYS A 128 8.95 -14.16 9.34
C LYS A 128 8.74 -13.58 7.94
N ALA A 129 9.77 -13.62 7.10
CA ALA A 129 9.71 -13.08 5.74
C ALA A 129 8.67 -13.81 4.87
N SER A 130 8.62 -15.15 4.95
CA SER A 130 7.65 -15.93 4.19
C SER A 130 6.21 -15.68 4.64
N GLY A 131 5.97 -15.60 5.96
CA GLY A 131 4.63 -15.32 6.48
C GLY A 131 4.17 -13.92 6.11
N MET A 132 4.99 -12.89 6.34
CA MET A 132 4.65 -11.52 5.99
C MET A 132 4.43 -11.34 4.48
N ARG A 133 5.14 -12.09 3.63
CA ARG A 133 4.89 -12.08 2.18
C ARG A 133 3.46 -12.53 1.86
N TRP A 134 2.96 -13.62 2.46
CA TRP A 134 1.59 -14.08 2.23
C TRP A 134 0.55 -13.06 2.71
N PHE A 135 0.79 -12.44 3.87
CA PHE A 135 -0.06 -11.37 4.37
C PHE A 135 -0.11 -10.19 3.40
N THR A 136 1.04 -9.72 2.90
CA THR A 136 1.14 -8.61 1.94
C THR A 136 0.49 -8.96 0.58
N VAL A 137 0.66 -10.20 0.10
CA VAL A 137 -0.02 -10.68 -1.12
C VAL A 137 -1.54 -10.61 -0.95
N GLY A 138 -2.06 -10.94 0.25
CA GLY A 138 -3.48 -10.77 0.54
C GLY A 138 -3.96 -9.34 0.34
N GLY A 139 -3.30 -8.36 0.95
CA GLY A 139 -3.64 -6.94 0.79
C GLY A 139 -3.57 -6.46 -0.66
N ASN A 140 -2.46 -6.72 -1.33
CA ASN A 140 -2.29 -6.33 -2.74
C ASN A 140 -3.38 -6.92 -3.65
N LEU A 141 -3.77 -8.18 -3.41
CA LEU A 141 -4.85 -8.83 -4.17
C LEU A 141 -6.19 -8.16 -3.90
N GLY A 142 -6.51 -7.90 -2.62
CA GLY A 142 -7.74 -7.20 -2.23
C GLY A 142 -7.84 -5.83 -2.88
N PHE A 143 -6.77 -5.04 -2.75
CA PHE A 143 -6.70 -3.71 -3.33
C PHE A 143 -6.84 -3.72 -4.86
N ALA A 144 -6.24 -4.69 -5.55
CA ALA A 144 -6.31 -4.81 -7.00
C ALA A 144 -7.69 -5.28 -7.50
N VAL A 145 -8.37 -6.17 -6.76
CA VAL A 145 -9.66 -6.75 -7.16
C VAL A 145 -10.85 -5.86 -6.76
N GLY A 146 -10.65 -4.94 -5.80
CA GLY A 146 -11.72 -4.08 -5.29
C GLY A 146 -12.49 -3.31 -6.35
N PRO A 147 -11.83 -2.62 -7.32
CA PRO A 147 -12.54 -1.91 -8.39
C PRO A 147 -13.36 -2.83 -9.30
N ALA A 148 -12.87 -4.05 -9.60
CA ALA A 148 -13.65 -5.03 -10.37
C ALA A 148 -14.88 -5.52 -9.60
N PHE A 149 -14.72 -5.78 -8.30
CA PHE A 149 -15.84 -6.14 -7.43
C PHE A 149 -16.85 -4.99 -7.33
N ALA A 150 -16.39 -3.75 -7.11
CA ALA A 150 -17.23 -2.56 -7.14
C ALA A 150 -18.01 -2.46 -8.45
N THR A 151 -17.31 -2.56 -9.59
CA THR A 151 -17.89 -2.53 -10.93
C THR A 151 -19.01 -3.57 -11.10
N ALA A 152 -18.75 -4.83 -10.68
CA ALA A 152 -19.72 -5.92 -10.82
C ALA A 152 -21.00 -5.66 -10.01
N VAL A 153 -20.86 -5.24 -8.75
CA VAL A 153 -22.05 -4.97 -7.90
C VAL A 153 -22.79 -3.72 -8.33
N LEU A 154 -22.08 -2.69 -8.81
CA LEU A 154 -22.70 -1.46 -9.32
C LEU A 154 -23.40 -1.68 -10.65
N ALA A 155 -22.84 -2.48 -11.55
CA ALA A 155 -23.50 -2.82 -12.81
C ALA A 155 -24.77 -3.64 -12.60
N ALA A 156 -24.78 -4.54 -11.61
CA ALA A 156 -25.93 -5.39 -11.32
C ALA A 156 -27.04 -4.70 -10.50
N PHE A 157 -26.68 -3.83 -9.54
CA PHE A 157 -27.60 -3.32 -8.53
C PHE A 157 -27.59 -1.78 -8.38
N GLY A 158 -26.85 -1.08 -9.26
CA GLY A 158 -26.63 0.37 -9.13
C GLY A 158 -25.93 0.71 -7.81
N LEU A 159 -26.05 1.96 -7.34
CA LEU A 159 -25.41 2.40 -6.09
C LEU A 159 -25.82 1.58 -4.87
N ARG A 160 -27.03 1.04 -4.80
CA ARG A 160 -27.44 0.14 -3.71
C ARG A 160 -26.61 -1.13 -3.63
N GLY A 161 -25.95 -1.51 -4.73
CA GLY A 161 -25.00 -2.64 -4.78
C GLY A 161 -23.82 -2.50 -3.82
N THR A 162 -23.48 -1.27 -3.38
CA THR A 162 -22.43 -1.07 -2.37
C THR A 162 -22.71 -1.82 -1.06
N ALA A 163 -23.98 -2.05 -0.72
CA ALA A 163 -24.34 -2.86 0.44
C ALA A 163 -23.72 -4.27 0.41
N LEU A 164 -23.48 -4.82 -0.79
CA LEU A 164 -22.80 -6.12 -0.97
C LEU A 164 -21.33 -6.08 -0.59
N ALA A 165 -20.69 -4.88 -0.51
CA ALA A 165 -19.34 -4.73 0.00
C ALA A 165 -19.21 -5.20 1.47
N ALA A 166 -20.30 -5.18 2.23
CA ALA A 166 -20.34 -5.71 3.58
C ALA A 166 -20.18 -7.26 3.65
N LEU A 167 -20.58 -8.01 2.62
CA LEU A 167 -20.62 -9.47 2.67
C LEU A 167 -19.25 -10.11 2.90
N PRO A 168 -18.19 -9.79 2.13
CA PRO A 168 -16.86 -10.35 2.36
C PRO A 168 -16.36 -10.07 3.78
N VAL A 169 -16.54 -8.83 4.25
CA VAL A 169 -16.05 -8.46 5.59
C VAL A 169 -16.88 -9.07 6.72
N LEU A 170 -18.20 -9.21 6.57
CA LEU A 170 -19.06 -9.90 7.54
C LEU A 170 -18.65 -11.36 7.71
N VAL A 171 -18.46 -12.07 6.59
CA VAL A 171 -18.04 -13.48 6.62
C VAL A 171 -16.68 -13.62 7.28
N VAL A 172 -15.69 -12.82 6.82
CA VAL A 172 -14.32 -12.95 7.32
C VAL A 172 -14.20 -12.46 8.75
N ALA A 173 -14.85 -11.35 9.13
CA ALA A 173 -14.86 -10.85 10.50
C ALA A 173 -15.47 -11.86 11.48
N THR A 174 -16.53 -12.56 11.06
CA THR A 174 -17.16 -13.63 11.85
C THR A 174 -16.18 -14.77 12.07
N ILE A 175 -15.51 -15.26 11.02
CA ILE A 175 -14.52 -16.34 11.13
C ILE A 175 -13.34 -15.91 12.02
N VAL A 176 -12.81 -14.69 11.82
CA VAL A 176 -11.75 -14.14 12.69
C VAL A 176 -12.22 -14.05 14.14
N GLY A 177 -13.47 -13.63 14.36
CA GLY A 177 -14.08 -13.55 15.68
C GLY A 177 -14.05 -14.89 16.43
N PHE A 178 -14.42 -15.98 15.77
CA PHE A 178 -14.34 -17.33 16.34
C PHE A 178 -12.90 -17.80 16.61
N GLU A 179 -11.94 -17.38 15.77
CA GLU A 179 -10.53 -17.76 15.90
C GLU A 179 -9.71 -16.80 16.80
N LEU A 180 -10.33 -15.76 17.41
CA LEU A 180 -9.62 -14.78 18.24
C LEU A 180 -8.82 -15.40 19.39
N ARG A 181 -9.38 -16.44 20.05
CA ARG A 181 -8.69 -17.14 21.16
C ARG A 181 -7.41 -17.83 20.64
N ARG A 182 -7.50 -18.45 19.47
CA ARG A 182 -6.35 -19.09 18.82
C ARG A 182 -5.30 -18.06 18.43
N LEU A 183 -5.69 -16.97 17.74
CA LEU A 183 -4.78 -15.90 17.37
C LEU A 183 -4.07 -15.32 18.59
N SER A 184 -4.81 -15.07 19.69
CA SER A 184 -4.24 -14.52 20.94
C SER A 184 -3.18 -15.42 21.55
N SER A 185 -3.24 -16.75 21.34
CA SER A 185 -2.25 -17.68 21.89
C SER A 185 -0.85 -17.54 21.27
N PHE A 186 -0.73 -16.91 20.10
CA PHE A 186 0.56 -16.65 19.45
C PHE A 186 1.25 -15.38 19.95
N ALA A 187 0.56 -14.52 20.74
CA ALA A 187 1.16 -13.30 21.26
C ALA A 187 2.32 -13.63 22.23
N PRO A 188 3.53 -13.08 22.02
CA PRO A 188 4.69 -13.39 22.86
C PRO A 188 4.51 -12.81 24.26
N LYS A 189 4.93 -13.57 25.27
CA LYS A 189 5.19 -13.06 26.62
C LYS A 189 6.41 -12.15 26.54
N ARG A 190 6.27 -10.89 27.03
CA ARG A 190 7.28 -9.79 26.95
C ARG A 190 8.74 -10.27 27.12
N GLY A 191 9.64 -9.79 26.23
CA GLY A 191 11.10 -9.77 26.45
C GLY A 191 11.95 -9.76 25.16
N LYS A 192 12.74 -8.76 24.95
CA LYS A 192 14.19 -8.65 24.71
C LYS A 192 14.61 -7.47 23.85
N THR A 193 15.58 -6.72 24.36
CA THR A 193 16.32 -5.59 23.77
C THR A 193 17.07 -5.98 22.48
N ARG A 194 17.03 -5.11 21.49
CA ARG A 194 17.71 -5.24 20.19
C ARG A 194 19.16 -4.71 20.27
N ARG A 195 20.10 -5.40 19.64
CA ARG A 195 21.50 -4.95 19.41
C ARG A 195 21.51 -3.91 18.28
N SER A 196 22.34 -2.85 18.42
CA SER A 196 22.56 -1.83 17.37
C SER A 196 23.15 -2.47 16.10
N LEU A 197 22.62 -2.11 14.91
CA LEU A 197 22.96 -2.72 13.63
C LEU A 197 23.68 -1.76 12.66
N GLY A 198 24.17 -0.60 13.14
CA GLY A 198 24.84 0.41 12.31
C GLY A 198 24.43 1.84 12.66
N ASN A 199 24.80 2.81 11.83
CA ASN A 199 24.43 4.21 12.00
C ASN A 199 23.18 4.54 11.16
N ASP A 200 22.23 5.27 11.77
CA ASP A 200 21.05 5.77 11.08
C ASP A 200 21.40 7.01 10.24
N ASP A 201 21.10 6.99 8.93
CA ASP A 201 21.23 8.13 8.02
C ASP A 201 19.88 8.83 7.82
N TRP A 202 19.58 9.76 8.70
CA TRP A 202 18.34 10.54 8.67
C TRP A 202 18.23 11.45 7.46
N THR A 203 19.36 11.94 6.91
CA THR A 203 19.36 12.80 5.72
C THR A 203 18.94 12.01 4.48
N ALA A 204 19.53 10.84 4.27
CA ALA A 204 19.14 9.94 3.18
C ALA A 204 17.68 9.47 3.34
N PHE A 205 17.29 9.13 4.57
CA PHE A 205 15.92 8.71 4.86
C PHE A 205 14.89 9.83 4.64
N GLY A 206 15.20 11.08 5.00
CA GLY A 206 14.35 12.24 4.73
C GLY A 206 14.13 12.48 3.24
N LYS A 207 15.20 12.38 2.42
CA LYS A 207 15.11 12.48 0.96
C LYS A 207 14.29 11.33 0.37
N LEU A 208 14.49 10.10 0.85
CA LEU A 208 13.70 8.95 0.44
C LEU A 208 12.22 9.10 0.81
N SER A 209 11.93 9.59 2.02
CA SER A 209 10.56 9.86 2.46
C SER A 209 9.86 10.89 1.56
N ALA A 210 10.54 11.98 1.19
CA ALA A 210 10.02 12.96 0.25
C ALA A 210 9.75 12.33 -1.13
N PHE A 211 10.67 11.50 -1.64
CA PHE A 211 10.47 10.73 -2.88
C PHE A 211 9.21 9.86 -2.80
N VAL A 212 9.08 9.07 -1.73
CA VAL A 212 7.97 8.13 -1.57
C VAL A 212 6.63 8.86 -1.44
N ILE A 213 6.58 9.99 -0.72
CA ILE A 213 5.37 10.82 -0.58
C ILE A 213 4.91 11.32 -1.95
N VAL A 214 5.80 11.96 -2.71
CA VAL A 214 5.45 12.54 -4.02
C VAL A 214 5.08 11.45 -5.03
N ARG A 215 5.80 10.32 -5.04
CA ARG A 215 5.47 9.15 -5.86
C ARG A 215 4.10 8.57 -5.46
N SER A 216 3.77 8.53 -4.16
CA SER A 216 2.48 8.04 -3.69
C SER A 216 1.33 8.97 -4.04
N MET A 217 1.56 10.29 -4.08
CA MET A 217 0.60 11.27 -4.61
C MET A 217 0.29 11.00 -6.08
N ALA A 218 1.32 10.72 -6.90
CA ALA A 218 1.13 10.35 -8.31
C ALA A 218 0.33 9.05 -8.43
N TYR A 219 0.70 8.01 -7.68
CA TYR A 219 0.06 6.68 -7.72
C TYR A 219 -1.42 6.75 -7.29
N LEU A 220 -1.71 7.33 -6.14
CA LEU A 220 -3.09 7.41 -5.63
C LEU A 220 -3.95 8.41 -6.43
N GLY A 221 -3.32 9.43 -6.98
CA GLY A 221 -3.97 10.31 -7.95
C GLY A 221 -4.40 9.53 -9.20
N MET A 222 -3.56 8.66 -9.75
CA MET A 222 -3.94 7.80 -10.88
C MET A 222 -5.06 6.84 -10.49
N VAL A 223 -4.95 6.11 -9.38
CA VAL A 223 -6.00 5.20 -8.90
C VAL A 223 -7.34 5.92 -8.73
N ALA A 224 -7.36 7.14 -8.17
CA ALA A 224 -8.59 7.89 -7.97
C ALA A 224 -9.23 8.40 -9.28
N PHE A 225 -8.40 8.75 -10.29
CA PHE A 225 -8.88 9.43 -11.48
C PHE A 225 -8.87 8.58 -12.76
N ILE A 226 -8.29 7.38 -12.80
CA ILE A 226 -8.37 6.45 -13.92
C ILE A 226 -9.82 6.11 -14.28
N PRO A 227 -10.73 5.77 -13.35
CA PRO A 227 -12.12 5.48 -13.70
C PRO A 227 -12.81 6.69 -14.35
N LEU A 228 -12.58 7.90 -13.84
CA LEU A 228 -13.11 9.14 -14.41
C LEU A 228 -12.51 9.44 -15.79
N TYR A 229 -11.21 9.25 -15.96
CA TYR A 229 -10.53 9.43 -17.23
C TYR A 229 -11.10 8.54 -18.33
N VAL A 230 -11.36 7.26 -18.01
CA VAL A 230 -11.97 6.33 -18.96
C VAL A 230 -13.39 6.76 -19.33
N VAL A 231 -14.17 7.27 -18.38
CA VAL A 231 -15.57 7.69 -18.65
C VAL A 231 -15.61 9.01 -19.40
N GLU A 232 -14.88 10.02 -18.95
CA GLU A 232 -15.05 11.39 -19.43
C GLU A 232 -14.18 11.74 -20.64
N VAL A 233 -12.95 11.18 -20.69
CA VAL A 233 -12.00 11.49 -21.77
C VAL A 233 -12.02 10.43 -22.88
N LEU A 234 -12.09 9.15 -22.47
CA LEU A 234 -12.11 8.04 -23.42
C LEU A 234 -13.53 7.62 -23.83
N HIS A 235 -14.57 8.25 -23.27
CA HIS A 235 -15.99 7.97 -23.53
C HIS A 235 -16.35 6.49 -23.30
N GLY A 236 -15.65 5.82 -22.39
CA GLY A 236 -15.91 4.46 -21.96
C GLY A 236 -17.07 4.37 -20.97
N SER A 237 -17.55 3.16 -20.72
CA SER A 237 -18.54 2.95 -19.65
C SER A 237 -17.89 3.04 -18.25
N PRO A 238 -18.68 3.33 -17.19
CA PRO A 238 -18.17 3.28 -15.82
C PRO A 238 -17.59 1.90 -15.46
N ALA A 239 -18.14 0.82 -16.03
CA ALA A 239 -17.62 -0.53 -15.89
C ALA A 239 -16.21 -0.67 -16.51
N ALA A 240 -16.00 -0.11 -17.71
CA ALA A 240 -14.68 -0.06 -18.33
C ALA A 240 -13.67 0.70 -17.48
N GLY A 241 -14.11 1.79 -16.82
CA GLY A 241 -13.29 2.56 -15.88
C GLY A 241 -12.79 1.72 -14.71
N GLY A 242 -13.69 1.05 -14.01
CA GLY A 242 -13.35 0.19 -12.87
C GLY A 242 -12.49 -1.02 -13.27
N LEU A 243 -12.75 -1.64 -14.42
CA LEU A 243 -11.93 -2.74 -14.93
C LEU A 243 -10.53 -2.27 -15.36
N THR A 244 -10.42 -1.06 -15.92
CA THR A 244 -9.13 -0.45 -16.25
C THR A 244 -8.32 -0.19 -14.99
N ASP A 245 -8.94 0.34 -13.94
CA ASP A 245 -8.26 0.54 -12.65
C ASP A 245 -7.81 -0.78 -12.03
N THR A 246 -8.65 -1.82 -12.06
CA THR A 246 -8.26 -3.18 -11.67
C THR A 246 -7.03 -3.68 -12.45
N ALA A 247 -7.03 -3.51 -13.77
CA ALA A 247 -5.91 -3.94 -14.61
C ALA A 247 -4.62 -3.14 -14.32
N PHE A 248 -4.74 -1.84 -14.06
CA PHE A 248 -3.65 -0.98 -13.61
C PHE A 248 -3.05 -1.48 -12.29
N LEU A 249 -3.89 -1.80 -11.30
CA LEU A 249 -3.46 -2.27 -9.99
C LEU A 249 -2.82 -3.68 -10.05
N LEU A 250 -3.42 -4.60 -10.82
CA LEU A 250 -2.84 -5.94 -11.02
C LEU A 250 -1.49 -5.88 -11.74
N SER A 251 -1.38 -5.05 -12.77
CA SER A 251 -0.11 -4.84 -13.46
C SER A 251 0.94 -4.22 -12.54
N GLY A 252 0.53 -3.31 -11.65
CA GLY A 252 1.38 -2.77 -10.60
C GLY A 252 1.90 -3.82 -9.63
N ALA A 253 1.06 -4.77 -9.22
CA ALA A 253 1.49 -5.91 -8.40
C ALA A 253 2.55 -6.75 -9.12
N LEU A 254 2.37 -7.03 -10.42
CA LEU A 254 3.37 -7.69 -11.25
C LEU A 254 4.65 -6.85 -11.35
N GLY A 255 4.52 -5.52 -11.49
CA GLY A 255 5.65 -4.59 -11.45
C GLY A 255 6.46 -4.70 -10.17
N THR A 256 5.81 -4.79 -9.01
CA THR A 256 6.48 -5.01 -7.71
C THR A 256 7.26 -6.33 -7.69
N ILE A 257 6.66 -7.41 -8.21
CA ILE A 257 7.30 -8.73 -8.27
C ILE A 257 8.54 -8.69 -9.17
N ALA A 258 8.45 -8.02 -10.32
CA ALA A 258 9.54 -7.90 -11.28
C ALA A 258 10.62 -6.91 -10.81
N GLY A 259 10.21 -5.82 -10.15
CA GLY A 259 11.09 -4.74 -9.72
C GLY A 259 12.14 -5.15 -8.68
N GLY A 260 11.81 -6.10 -7.79
CA GLY A 260 12.76 -6.63 -6.80
C GLY A 260 14.00 -7.27 -7.44
N PRO A 261 13.87 -8.33 -8.24
CA PRO A 261 14.99 -8.96 -8.95
C PRO A 261 15.75 -8.00 -9.88
N ILE A 262 15.07 -7.05 -10.51
CA ILE A 262 15.72 -6.02 -11.34
C ILE A 262 16.59 -5.14 -10.44
N ALA A 263 16.07 -4.66 -9.32
CA ALA A 263 16.81 -3.85 -8.37
C ALA A 263 18.02 -4.57 -7.76
N ASP A 264 17.93 -5.88 -7.59
CA ASP A 264 19.04 -6.70 -7.13
C ASP A 264 20.20 -6.75 -8.15
N ARG A 265 19.92 -6.59 -9.45
CA ARG A 265 20.92 -6.61 -10.53
C ARG A 265 21.48 -5.24 -10.85
N VAL A 266 20.62 -4.23 -10.99
CA VAL A 266 21.01 -2.89 -11.46
C VAL A 266 21.15 -1.87 -10.34
N GLY A 267 20.76 -2.21 -9.11
CA GLY A 267 20.67 -1.31 -7.96
C GLY A 267 19.26 -0.76 -7.77
N ARG A 268 18.94 -0.33 -6.55
CA ARG A 268 17.59 0.16 -6.20
C ARG A 268 17.34 1.56 -6.71
N LYS A 269 18.33 2.47 -6.58
CA LYS A 269 18.21 3.85 -7.05
C LYS A 269 17.88 3.95 -8.54
N PRO A 270 18.54 3.23 -9.48
CA PRO A 270 18.13 3.19 -10.89
C PRO A 270 16.67 2.76 -11.08
N VAL A 271 16.19 1.76 -10.31
CA VAL A 271 14.80 1.32 -10.39
C VAL A 271 13.82 2.41 -9.94
N LEU A 272 14.13 3.18 -8.90
CA LEU A 272 13.33 4.33 -8.50
C LEU A 272 13.24 5.36 -9.64
N LEU A 273 14.36 5.68 -10.27
CA LEU A 273 14.45 6.72 -11.30
C LEU A 273 13.71 6.33 -12.59
N TRP A 274 13.94 5.12 -13.13
CA TRP A 274 13.25 4.73 -14.35
C TRP A 274 11.75 4.45 -14.11
N SER A 275 11.37 4.01 -12.91
CA SER A 275 9.96 3.82 -12.53
C SER A 275 9.20 5.16 -12.58
N THR A 276 9.67 6.19 -11.89
CA THR A 276 9.02 7.50 -11.91
C THR A 276 9.23 8.24 -13.24
N GLY A 277 10.43 8.23 -13.81
CA GLY A 277 10.71 8.85 -15.12
C GLY A 277 9.95 8.18 -16.26
N GLY A 278 9.86 6.85 -16.28
CA GLY A 278 9.05 6.11 -17.26
C GLY A 278 7.57 6.43 -17.13
N THR A 279 7.07 6.62 -15.92
CA THR A 279 5.68 7.06 -15.68
C THR A 279 5.41 8.43 -16.32
N VAL A 280 6.34 9.40 -16.23
CA VAL A 280 6.20 10.69 -16.88
C VAL A 280 6.00 10.51 -18.39
N VAL A 281 6.89 9.75 -19.03
CA VAL A 281 6.83 9.51 -20.48
C VAL A 281 5.51 8.85 -20.86
N LEU A 282 5.12 7.79 -20.14
CA LEU A 282 3.90 7.04 -20.45
C LEU A 282 2.64 7.90 -20.30
N VAL A 283 2.51 8.66 -19.22
CA VAL A 283 1.32 9.52 -18.99
C VAL A 283 1.26 10.67 -19.97
N CYS A 284 2.38 11.35 -20.25
CA CYS A 284 2.40 12.41 -21.25
C CYS A 284 2.04 11.88 -22.64
N THR A 285 2.57 10.70 -23.03
CA THR A 285 2.24 10.05 -24.31
C THR A 285 0.77 9.62 -24.35
N LEU A 286 0.25 9.08 -23.25
CA LEU A 286 -1.17 8.73 -23.12
C LEU A 286 -2.07 9.94 -23.39
N VAL A 287 -1.84 11.07 -22.71
CA VAL A 287 -2.67 12.26 -22.88
C VAL A 287 -2.52 12.85 -24.29
N ALA A 288 -1.31 12.85 -24.85
CA ALA A 288 -1.11 13.29 -26.24
C ALA A 288 -1.86 12.40 -27.24
N LEU A 289 -1.82 11.09 -27.04
CA LEU A 289 -2.54 10.09 -27.86
C LEU A 289 -4.05 10.32 -27.82
N THR A 290 -4.63 10.48 -26.63
CA THR A 290 -6.07 10.61 -26.46
C THR A 290 -6.60 11.93 -26.98
N ARG A 291 -5.86 13.03 -26.81
CA ARG A 291 -6.16 14.32 -27.46
C ARG A 291 -6.09 14.26 -28.99
N GLY A 292 -5.27 13.37 -29.54
CA GLY A 292 -5.20 13.09 -30.97
C GLY A 292 -6.25 12.11 -31.49
N GLY A 293 -7.25 11.72 -30.67
CA GLY A 293 -8.31 10.78 -31.08
C GLY A 293 -7.86 9.32 -31.09
N GLY A 294 -6.82 8.98 -30.34
CA GLY A 294 -6.32 7.60 -30.25
C GLY A 294 -7.35 6.63 -29.66
N PRO A 295 -7.30 5.34 -30.07
CA PRO A 295 -8.31 4.36 -29.71
C PRO A 295 -8.26 3.97 -28.22
N LEU A 296 -9.44 3.70 -27.64
CA LEU A 296 -9.62 3.30 -26.22
C LEU A 296 -8.68 2.15 -25.79
N TRP A 297 -8.57 1.10 -26.61
CA TRP A 297 -7.78 -0.08 -26.24
C TRP A 297 -6.29 0.25 -26.07
N LEU A 298 -5.75 1.19 -26.87
CA LEU A 298 -4.36 1.61 -26.75
C LEU A 298 -4.15 2.46 -25.49
N ALA A 299 -5.09 3.35 -25.18
CA ALA A 299 -5.06 4.14 -23.95
C ALA A 299 -5.11 3.25 -22.69
N VAL A 300 -6.00 2.26 -22.69
CA VAL A 300 -6.09 1.25 -21.61
C VAL A 300 -4.78 0.45 -21.51
N GLY A 301 -4.23 0.00 -22.62
CA GLY A 301 -2.93 -0.69 -22.65
C GLY A 301 -1.80 0.15 -22.05
N MET A 302 -1.76 1.46 -22.35
CA MET A 302 -0.78 2.39 -21.78
C MET A 302 -0.98 2.58 -20.27
N LEU A 303 -2.21 2.66 -19.78
CA LEU A 303 -2.51 2.72 -18.34
C LEU A 303 -2.02 1.47 -17.62
N ILE A 304 -2.24 0.27 -18.19
CA ILE A 304 -1.75 -1.01 -17.66
C ILE A 304 -0.21 -0.99 -17.55
N VAL A 305 0.47 -0.59 -18.63
CA VAL A 305 1.95 -0.47 -18.62
C VAL A 305 2.41 0.55 -17.59
N THR A 306 1.69 1.66 -17.46
CA THR A 306 2.00 2.68 -16.45
C THR A 306 1.91 2.14 -15.03
N GLY A 307 0.89 1.33 -14.73
CA GLY A 307 0.75 0.64 -13.45
C GLY A 307 1.97 -0.23 -13.13
N PHE A 308 2.37 -1.07 -14.10
CA PHE A 308 3.57 -1.92 -13.96
C PHE A 308 4.81 -1.09 -13.67
N VAL A 309 5.08 -0.06 -14.45
CA VAL A 309 6.28 0.78 -14.36
C VAL A 309 6.29 1.56 -13.04
N LEU A 310 5.19 2.24 -12.69
CA LEU A 310 5.12 3.09 -11.50
C LEU A 310 5.30 2.29 -10.20
N VAL A 311 4.74 1.09 -10.14
CA VAL A 311 4.73 0.29 -8.90
C VAL A 311 5.98 -0.60 -8.78
N ALA A 312 6.76 -0.79 -9.86
CA ALA A 312 8.00 -1.58 -9.83
C ALA A 312 9.03 -1.12 -8.78
N SER A 313 9.02 0.17 -8.40
CA SER A 313 9.90 0.71 -7.36
C SER A 313 9.49 0.38 -5.92
N GLN A 314 8.30 -0.21 -5.70
CA GLN A 314 7.71 -0.41 -4.37
C GLN A 314 8.64 -1.14 -3.39
N ALA A 315 9.14 -2.32 -3.77
CA ALA A 315 10.04 -3.09 -2.92
C ALA A 315 11.37 -2.34 -2.66
N SER A 316 11.87 -1.63 -3.66
CA SER A 316 13.16 -0.94 -3.61
C SER A 316 13.20 0.18 -2.58
N PHE A 317 12.19 1.04 -2.53
CA PHE A 317 12.20 2.15 -1.56
C PHE A 317 11.93 1.68 -0.12
N VAL A 318 11.17 0.61 0.08
CA VAL A 318 10.98 0.02 1.42
C VAL A 318 12.31 -0.50 1.97
N VAL A 319 13.06 -1.25 1.16
CA VAL A 319 14.35 -1.80 1.56
C VAL A 319 15.38 -0.69 1.79
N LEU A 320 15.45 0.34 0.91
CA LEU A 320 16.31 1.51 1.12
C LEU A 320 16.00 2.23 2.43
N GLY A 321 14.70 2.40 2.76
CA GLY A 321 14.29 3.00 4.02
C GLY A 321 14.82 2.23 5.24
N GLN A 322 14.74 0.90 5.19
CA GLN A 322 15.27 0.03 6.24
C GLN A 322 16.81 0.06 6.33
N GLU A 323 17.51 0.21 5.19
CA GLU A 323 18.97 0.33 5.14
C GLU A 323 19.46 1.69 5.62
N TYR A 324 18.73 2.77 5.36
CA TYR A 324 19.08 4.10 5.89
C TYR A 324 18.83 4.20 7.40
N LEU A 325 17.87 3.46 7.96
CA LEU A 325 17.59 3.43 9.40
C LEU A 325 17.67 2.01 9.97
N PRO A 326 18.86 1.38 10.00
CA PRO A 326 19.02 -0.01 10.42
C PRO A 326 18.60 -0.27 11.88
N ASN A 327 18.70 0.74 12.75
CA ASN A 327 18.27 0.65 14.15
C ASN A 327 16.76 0.87 14.32
N ARG A 328 16.06 1.37 13.29
CA ARG A 328 14.64 1.78 13.31
C ARG A 328 13.85 1.22 12.14
N VAL A 329 14.09 -0.05 11.79
CA VAL A 329 13.47 -0.73 10.63
C VAL A 329 11.93 -0.65 10.66
N GLY A 330 11.31 -0.78 11.83
CA GLY A 330 9.86 -0.63 11.99
C GLY A 330 9.37 0.78 11.67
N PHE A 331 10.06 1.81 12.17
CA PHE A 331 9.76 3.21 11.85
C PHE A 331 9.94 3.49 10.35
N ALA A 332 11.05 3.04 9.77
CA ALA A 332 11.32 3.20 8.33
C ALA A 332 10.22 2.58 7.47
N SER A 333 9.79 1.35 7.81
CA SER A 333 8.70 0.67 7.11
C SER A 333 7.35 1.38 7.32
N GLY A 334 7.06 1.86 8.53
CA GLY A 334 5.85 2.61 8.83
C GLY A 334 5.74 3.91 8.03
N VAL A 335 6.85 4.64 7.86
CA VAL A 335 6.88 5.84 7.03
C VAL A 335 6.74 5.52 5.55
N THR A 336 7.50 4.54 5.04
CA THR A 336 7.52 4.23 3.60
C THR A 336 6.28 3.49 3.10
N LEU A 337 5.63 2.68 3.92
CA LEU A 337 4.43 1.93 3.55
C LEU A 337 3.13 2.60 4.03
N GLY A 338 3.15 3.23 5.20
CA GLY A 338 1.96 3.82 5.82
C GLY A 338 1.83 5.32 5.55
N LEU A 339 2.65 6.14 6.20
CA LEU A 339 2.52 7.60 6.15
C LEU A 339 2.58 8.16 4.73
N ALA A 340 3.43 7.62 3.88
CA ALA A 340 3.58 8.10 2.50
C ALA A 340 2.36 7.80 1.63
N VAL A 341 1.74 6.62 1.80
CA VAL A 341 0.49 6.28 1.11
C VAL A 341 -0.64 7.22 1.55
N SER A 342 -0.66 7.52 2.81
CA SER A 342 -1.64 8.39 3.43
C SER A 342 -1.58 9.83 2.94
N LEU A 343 -0.37 10.40 2.94
CA LEU A 343 -0.13 11.73 2.38
C LEU A 343 -0.40 11.76 0.87
N GLY A 344 -0.19 10.62 0.17
CA GLY A 344 -0.56 10.48 -1.23
C GLY A 344 -2.04 10.73 -1.49
N GLY A 345 -2.93 10.12 -0.70
CA GLY A 345 -4.38 10.29 -0.84
C GLY A 345 -4.87 11.70 -0.50
N SER A 346 -4.12 12.47 0.30
CA SER A 346 -4.52 13.82 0.71
C SER A 346 -4.61 14.83 -0.44
N LEU A 347 -3.98 14.53 -1.58
CA LEU A 347 -4.01 15.40 -2.77
C LEU A 347 -5.30 15.25 -3.61
N SER A 348 -6.11 14.22 -3.37
CA SER A 348 -7.28 13.92 -4.21
C SER A 348 -8.25 15.08 -4.42
N PRO A 349 -8.61 15.93 -3.41
CA PRO A 349 -9.48 17.08 -3.65
C PRO A 349 -8.83 18.15 -4.55
N ALA A 350 -7.52 18.38 -4.41
CA ALA A 350 -6.81 19.34 -5.27
C ALA A 350 -6.74 18.82 -6.72
N LEU A 351 -6.52 17.51 -6.91
CA LEU A 351 -6.60 16.88 -8.22
C LEU A 351 -8.02 16.98 -8.81
N GLY A 352 -9.05 16.83 -7.97
CA GLY A 352 -10.44 17.05 -8.36
C GLY A 352 -10.71 18.49 -8.78
N ALA A 353 -10.20 19.49 -8.05
CA ALA A 353 -10.32 20.89 -8.42
C ALA A 353 -9.62 21.20 -9.76
N ILE A 354 -8.51 20.53 -10.05
CA ILE A 354 -7.84 20.63 -11.37
C ILE A 354 -8.74 19.99 -12.44
N ALA A 355 -9.39 18.85 -12.15
CA ALA A 355 -10.34 18.23 -13.06
C ALA A 355 -11.54 19.13 -13.35
N ASP A 356 -12.11 19.77 -12.33
CA ASP A 356 -13.21 20.71 -12.47
C ASP A 356 -12.85 21.94 -13.33
N ALA A 357 -11.61 22.44 -13.19
CA ALA A 357 -11.16 23.65 -13.90
C ALA A 357 -10.62 23.40 -15.30
N HIS A 358 -9.94 22.26 -15.52
CA HIS A 358 -9.13 22.02 -16.71
C HIS A 358 -9.35 20.63 -17.35
N GLY A 359 -10.29 19.84 -16.80
CA GLY A 359 -10.57 18.48 -17.26
C GLY A 359 -9.69 17.40 -16.62
N VAL A 360 -10.16 16.15 -16.71
CA VAL A 360 -9.52 14.99 -16.07
C VAL A 360 -8.15 14.66 -16.70
N ASP A 361 -7.92 15.01 -17.96
CA ASP A 361 -6.63 14.86 -18.62
C ASP A 361 -5.54 15.78 -18.00
N ALA A 362 -5.91 16.99 -17.55
CA ALA A 362 -5.00 17.87 -16.81
C ALA A 362 -4.65 17.26 -15.43
N THR A 363 -5.58 16.56 -14.82
CA THR A 363 -5.31 15.83 -13.58
C THR A 363 -4.27 14.73 -13.79
N LEU A 364 -4.37 13.94 -14.86
CA LEU A 364 -3.36 12.94 -15.19
C LEU A 364 -1.98 13.58 -15.47
N LEU A 365 -1.93 14.70 -16.19
CA LEU A 365 -0.68 15.45 -16.40
C LEU A 365 -0.09 15.95 -15.07
N THR A 366 -0.94 16.32 -14.11
CA THR A 366 -0.47 16.69 -12.76
C THR A 366 0.17 15.48 -12.06
N THR A 367 -0.38 14.27 -12.22
CA THR A 367 0.27 13.05 -11.68
C THR A 367 1.63 12.79 -12.36
N ALA A 368 1.76 13.09 -13.67
CA ALA A 368 3.05 13.03 -14.35
C ALA A 368 4.04 14.08 -13.81
N ALA A 369 3.60 15.31 -13.52
CA ALA A 369 4.44 16.34 -12.90
C ALA A 369 4.91 15.93 -11.49
N LEU A 370 4.06 15.26 -10.70
CA LEU A 370 4.44 14.68 -9.41
C LEU A 370 5.47 13.55 -9.60
N ALA A 371 5.28 12.67 -10.59
CA ALA A 371 6.26 11.62 -10.91
C ALA A 371 7.61 12.22 -11.34
N LEU A 372 7.60 13.33 -12.09
CA LEU A 372 8.80 14.10 -12.46
C LEU A 372 9.49 14.67 -11.22
N ALA A 373 8.74 15.30 -10.31
CA ALA A 373 9.29 15.79 -9.05
C ALA A 373 9.90 14.63 -8.23
N GLY A 374 9.24 13.47 -8.19
CA GLY A 374 9.80 12.26 -7.60
C GLY A 374 11.11 11.84 -8.27
N THR A 375 11.20 11.88 -9.60
CA THR A 375 12.43 11.58 -10.34
C THR A 375 13.56 12.54 -9.96
N ILE A 376 13.28 13.85 -9.88
CA ILE A 376 14.25 14.88 -9.49
C ILE A 376 14.75 14.62 -8.05
N ILE A 377 13.84 14.36 -7.10
CA ILE A 377 14.22 14.02 -5.73
C ILE A 377 15.05 12.74 -5.73
N GLY A 378 14.68 11.73 -6.52
CA GLY A 378 15.40 10.47 -6.66
C GLY A 378 16.87 10.65 -7.08
N PHE A 379 17.19 11.61 -7.93
CA PHE A 379 18.57 11.93 -8.28
C PHE A 379 19.39 12.40 -7.07
N THR A 380 18.76 13.05 -6.09
CA THR A 380 19.44 13.54 -4.86
C THR A 380 19.74 12.45 -3.84
N LEU A 381 19.16 11.25 -3.99
CA LEU A 381 19.45 10.12 -3.11
C LEU A 381 20.92 9.74 -3.23
N PRO A 382 21.58 9.34 -2.11
CA PRO A 382 22.96 8.89 -2.15
C PRO A 382 23.10 7.66 -3.06
N LYS A 383 24.31 7.44 -3.59
CA LYS A 383 24.63 6.15 -4.22
C LYS A 383 24.50 5.07 -3.15
N GLU A 384 23.90 3.93 -3.53
CA GLU A 384 23.77 2.81 -2.61
C GLU A 384 25.13 2.49 -2.00
N PRO A 385 25.22 2.24 -0.68
CA PRO A 385 26.42 1.69 -0.09
C PRO A 385 26.72 0.40 -0.85
N ARG A 386 27.95 0.27 -1.38
CA ARG A 386 28.39 -0.98 -1.99
C ARG A 386 28.05 -2.09 -0.99
N ARG A 387 27.29 -3.10 -1.42
CA ARG A 387 26.98 -4.26 -0.59
C ARG A 387 28.31 -4.68 0.06
N TYR A 388 28.42 -4.57 1.38
CA TYR A 388 29.37 -5.38 2.11
C TYR A 388 29.03 -6.81 1.70
N ALA A 389 29.93 -7.43 0.93
CA ALA A 389 29.84 -8.85 0.65
C ALA A 389 29.54 -9.49 2.00
N ALA A 390 28.48 -10.26 2.07
CA ALA A 390 28.10 -10.94 3.31
C ALA A 390 29.40 -11.51 3.85
N VAL A 391 29.83 -11.00 5.02
CA VAL A 391 30.95 -11.61 5.74
C VAL A 391 30.53 -13.05 5.85
N PRO A 392 31.26 -14.03 5.27
CA PRO A 392 30.92 -15.42 5.45
C PRO A 392 30.80 -15.56 6.96
N ALA A 393 29.67 -16.07 7.44
CA ALA A 393 29.56 -16.46 8.82
C ALA A 393 30.67 -17.49 9.01
N THR A 394 31.81 -17.06 9.53
CA THR A 394 32.75 -17.96 10.11
C THR A 394 32.00 -18.64 11.22
N VAL A 395 31.50 -19.81 10.93
CA VAL A 395 30.99 -20.75 11.92
C VAL A 395 32.25 -21.05 12.76
N THR A 396 32.40 -20.25 13.83
CA THR A 396 33.23 -20.69 14.94
C THR A 396 32.48 -21.86 15.55
N THR A 397 32.85 -23.06 15.16
CA THR A 397 32.44 -24.28 15.88
C THR A 397 32.95 -24.15 17.32
N PRO A 398 32.18 -24.63 18.32
CA PRO A 398 32.64 -24.61 19.72
C PRO A 398 33.99 -25.31 19.97
N ASP A 399 34.52 -26.02 19.01
CA ASP A 399 35.81 -26.75 19.12
C ASP A 399 37.06 -25.89 18.90
N ASP A 400 36.97 -24.67 18.34
CA ASP A 400 38.13 -23.79 18.17
C ASP A 400 38.54 -23.02 19.44
N ALA A 401 37.77 -23.11 20.52
CA ALA A 401 38.10 -22.53 21.81
C ALA A 401 39.04 -23.38 22.66
N GLY A 402 39.35 -24.60 22.21
CA GLY A 402 40.17 -25.59 22.93
C GLY A 402 41.66 -25.59 22.59
N LEU A 403 42.14 -24.85 21.57
CA LEU A 403 43.50 -24.94 21.07
C LEU A 403 44.43 -23.75 21.38
N LEU A 404 43.98 -22.79 22.21
CA LEU A 404 44.82 -21.65 22.63
C LEU A 404 45.08 -21.62 24.14
N GLY A 405 45.26 -22.78 24.73
CA GLY A 405 45.54 -22.89 26.17
C GLY A 405 46.57 -23.95 26.50
N SER A 406 47.85 -23.74 26.17
CA SER A 406 49.04 -24.23 26.88
C SER A 406 50.28 -24.01 26.03
N ASP A 407 51.06 -22.98 26.32
CA ASP A 407 52.51 -22.90 26.28
C ASP A 407 52.97 -21.41 26.25
N VAL A 408 52.91 -20.77 27.40
CA VAL A 408 53.78 -19.61 27.65
C VAL A 408 54.54 -19.92 28.93
N ARG A 409 55.73 -20.53 28.80
CA ARG A 409 56.73 -20.55 29.86
C ARG A 409 57.33 -19.15 29.99
N PRO A 410 57.53 -18.62 31.21
CA PRO A 410 58.23 -17.38 31.39
C PRO A 410 59.73 -17.60 31.19
N LEU A 411 60.35 -16.86 30.27
CA LEU A 411 61.81 -16.71 30.22
C LEU A 411 62.23 -15.66 31.25
N SER A 412 62.92 -16.13 32.29
CA SER A 412 63.72 -15.34 33.18
C SER A 412 64.94 -14.80 32.44
N ARG A 413 65.12 -13.50 32.41
CA ARG A 413 66.27 -12.65 32.77
C ARG A 413 66.09 -11.26 32.20
#